data_851b6053c1c11bd9919762b931a000b6
#
_entry.id   851b6053c1c11bd9919762b931a000b6
#
_cell.length_a   1.000
_cell.length_b   1.000
_cell.length_c   1.000
_cell.angle_alpha   90.00
_cell.angle_beta   90.00
_cell.angle_gamma   90.00
#
_symmetry.space_group_name_H-M   'P 1'
#
loop_
_entity.id
_entity.type
_entity.pdbx_description
1 polymer ?
#
loop_
_entity_poly.entity_id
_entity_poly.type
_entity_poly.pdbx_seq_one_letter_code
_entity_poly.pdbx_strand_id
1 'polypeptide(L)'
;MKLLGWNSKDIGVDLGTANIIVTIKGKGIVLNEPSVVAIDKNNGDIIATGSEAKEMLGRTPDEILAIRPLKDGVIADFTATQLMLKSMIQKICQRYNAGRPRVVVGVPSGITEVEERAVEESVMQAGAKEVY
;
A
#
# COMPACT_ATOMS: atom_id res chain seq x y z
N MET A 1 11.21 -28.64 -3.83
CA MET A 1 10.99 -28.32 -3.85
C MET A 1 10.78 -27.81 -3.25
N LYS A 2 10.98 -27.42 -3.22
CA LYS A 2 10.95 -26.87 -2.86
C LYS A 2 10.47 -26.39 -2.50
N LEU A 3 10.39 -26.41 -2.35
CA LEU A 3 10.06 -25.90 -2.10
C LEU A 3 9.49 -24.72 -2.33
N LEU A 4 8.78 -24.55 -2.06
CA LEU A 4 7.69 -23.69 -2.45
C LEU A 4 7.82 -22.29 -1.87
N GLY A 5 8.02 -22.14 -0.60
CA GLY A 5 8.28 -20.86 0.03
C GLY A 5 9.57 -20.20 -0.45
N TRP A 6 10.37 -20.93 -1.14
CA TRP A 6 11.66 -20.43 -1.64
C TRP A 6 11.52 -19.45 -2.77
N ASN A 7 10.43 -19.57 -3.52
CA ASN A 7 10.17 -18.67 -4.64
C ASN A 7 9.41 -17.43 -4.22
N SER A 8 8.93 -17.39 -2.98
CA SER A 8 8.27 -16.22 -2.45
C SER A 8 9.31 -15.24 -1.97
N LYS A 9 9.09 -13.96 -2.23
CA LYS A 9 9.99 -12.91 -1.78
C LYS A 9 9.40 -12.24 -0.55
N ASP A 10 10.25 -11.96 0.43
CA ASP A 10 9.84 -11.21 1.59
C ASP A 10 9.76 -9.74 1.22
N ILE A 11 8.67 -9.10 1.59
CA ILE A 11 8.42 -7.69 1.27
C ILE A 11 8.27 -6.91 2.57
N GLY A 12 8.94 -5.78 2.65
CA GLY A 12 8.78 -4.83 3.73
C GLY A 12 8.05 -3.60 3.23
N VAL A 13 7.05 -3.13 3.96
CA VAL A 13 6.30 -1.91 3.63
C VAL A 13 6.35 -0.97 4.81
N ASP A 14 6.79 0.26 4.57
CA ASP A 14 6.77 1.31 5.58
C ASP A 14 5.71 2.33 5.19
N LEU A 15 4.64 2.39 5.98
CA LEU A 15 3.55 3.34 5.78
C LEU A 15 3.90 4.67 6.43
N GLY A 16 4.62 5.51 5.69
CA GLY A 16 5.02 6.82 6.18
C GLY A 16 4.01 7.90 5.84
N THR A 17 4.02 8.97 6.61
CA THR A 17 3.15 10.13 6.39
C THR A 17 3.40 10.76 5.03
N ALA A 18 4.65 10.93 4.66
CA ALA A 18 5.03 11.56 3.39
C ALA A 18 5.14 10.55 2.27
N ASN A 19 5.77 9.42 2.53
CA ASN A 19 6.07 8.42 1.50
C ASN A 19 5.79 7.02 1.99
N ILE A 20 5.45 6.15 1.05
CA ILE A 20 5.41 4.71 1.27
C ILE A 20 6.65 4.12 0.64
N ILE A 21 7.37 3.32 1.41
CA ILE A 21 8.60 2.68 0.94
C ILE A 21 8.38 1.17 0.97
N VAL A 22 8.64 0.52 -0.16
CA VAL A 22 8.53 -0.94 -0.26
C VAL A 22 9.90 -1.50 -0.61
N THR A 23 10.30 -2.52 0.14
CA THR A 23 11.56 -3.23 -0.10
C THR A 23 11.27 -4.69 -0.37
N ILE A 24 12.09 -5.31 -1.21
CA ILE A 24 12.06 -6.75 -1.45
C ILE A 24 13.40 -7.31 -1.01
N LYS A 25 13.36 -8.35 -0.21
CA LYS A 25 14.58 -9.01 0.27
C LYS A 25 15.46 -9.41 -0.92
N GLY A 26 16.71 -8.98 -0.90
CA GLY A 26 17.66 -9.25 -1.96
C GLY A 26 17.63 -8.26 -3.12
N LYS A 27 16.65 -7.36 -3.18
CA LYS A 27 16.58 -6.34 -4.22
C LYS A 27 16.68 -4.92 -3.70
N GLY A 28 16.45 -4.70 -2.40
CA GLY A 28 16.45 -3.36 -1.82
C GLY A 28 15.13 -2.64 -2.04
N ILE A 29 15.18 -1.32 -2.06
CA ILE A 29 13.99 -0.48 -2.24
C ILE A 29 13.50 -0.60 -3.67
N VAL A 30 12.25 -1.04 -3.84
CA VAL A 30 11.62 -1.19 -5.15
C VAL A 30 10.51 -0.17 -5.39
N LEU A 31 10.06 0.51 -4.34
CA LEU A 31 9.08 1.57 -4.46
C LEU A 31 9.33 2.60 -3.37
N ASN A 32 9.33 3.86 -3.75
CA ASN A 32 9.41 4.99 -2.83
C ASN A 32 8.53 6.07 -3.44
N GLU A 33 7.28 6.11 -3.00
CA GLU A 33 6.26 6.95 -3.60
C GLU A 33 5.57 7.80 -2.56
N PRO A 34 5.09 8.98 -2.93
CA PRO A 34 4.28 9.78 -2.02
C PRO A 34 3.05 9.01 -1.53
N SER A 35 2.67 9.21 -0.28
CA SER A 35 1.49 8.60 0.32
C SER A 35 0.25 9.37 -0.10
N VAL A 36 -0.12 9.23 -1.37
CA VAL A 36 -1.26 9.91 -1.99
C VAL A 36 -2.04 8.91 -2.82
N VAL A 37 -3.36 9.04 -2.82
CA VAL A 37 -4.24 8.22 -3.63
C VAL A 37 -5.30 9.09 -4.29
N ALA A 38 -5.64 8.77 -5.54
CA ALA A 38 -6.73 9.41 -6.26
C ALA A 38 -7.84 8.38 -6.47
N ILE A 39 -9.04 8.74 -6.09
CA ILE A 39 -10.21 7.85 -6.07
C ILE A 39 -11.34 8.46 -6.88
N ASP A 40 -12.05 7.64 -7.65
CA ASP A 40 -13.27 8.05 -8.33
C ASP A 40 -14.38 8.14 -7.29
N LYS A 41 -14.96 9.32 -7.12
CA LYS A 41 -16.02 9.56 -6.14
C LYS A 41 -17.30 8.77 -6.41
N ASN A 42 -17.55 8.44 -7.67
CA ASN A 42 -18.79 7.81 -8.05
C ASN A 42 -18.83 6.32 -7.73
N ASN A 43 -17.72 5.61 -7.90
CA ASN A 43 -17.67 4.17 -7.69
C ASN A 43 -16.65 3.72 -6.66
N GLY A 44 -15.82 4.63 -6.15
CA GLY A 44 -14.81 4.30 -5.14
C GLY A 44 -13.57 3.60 -5.69
N ASP A 45 -13.43 3.51 -7.01
CA ASP A 45 -12.26 2.86 -7.61
C ASP A 45 -11.03 3.73 -7.52
N ILE A 46 -9.87 3.08 -7.40
CA ILE A 46 -8.58 3.76 -7.42
C ILE A 46 -8.26 4.14 -8.86
N ILE A 47 -7.90 5.41 -9.05
CA ILE A 47 -7.47 5.94 -10.34
C ILE A 47 -5.96 5.98 -10.41
N ALA A 48 -5.31 6.39 -9.32
CA ALA A 48 -3.87 6.54 -9.27
C ALA A 48 -3.37 6.45 -7.83
N THR A 49 -2.10 6.11 -7.68
CA THR A 49 -1.41 6.10 -6.37
C THR A 49 -0.04 6.73 -6.54
N GLY A 50 0.55 7.18 -5.43
CA GLY A 50 1.91 7.67 -5.43
C GLY A 50 2.12 8.97 -6.19
N SER A 51 3.18 9.02 -6.97
CA SER A 51 3.57 10.23 -7.71
C SER A 51 2.50 10.72 -8.66
N GLU A 52 1.85 9.81 -9.36
CA GLU A 52 0.77 10.13 -10.28
C GLU A 52 -0.40 10.79 -9.55
N ALA A 53 -0.80 10.21 -8.41
CA ALA A 53 -1.86 10.79 -7.60
C ALA A 53 -1.45 12.14 -7.00
N LYS A 54 -0.19 12.29 -6.65
CA LYS A 54 0.33 13.55 -6.10
C LYS A 54 0.16 14.71 -7.09
N GLU A 55 0.37 14.45 -8.36
CA GLU A 55 0.20 15.46 -9.40
C GLU A 55 -1.26 15.90 -9.52
N MET A 56 -2.18 15.08 -9.08
CA MET A 56 -3.62 15.39 -9.11
C MET A 56 -4.10 16.23 -7.94
N LEU A 57 -3.29 16.37 -6.88
CA LEU A 57 -3.69 17.15 -5.71
C LEU A 57 -4.02 18.59 -6.12
N GLY A 58 -5.26 19.01 -5.80
CA GLY A 58 -5.73 20.37 -6.09
C GLY A 58 -6.03 20.66 -7.55
N ARG A 59 -5.95 19.65 -8.42
CA ARG A 59 -6.15 19.82 -9.86
C ARG A 59 -7.16 18.86 -10.46
N THR A 60 -7.86 18.12 -9.61
CA THR A 60 -8.76 17.08 -10.11
C THR A 60 -10.12 17.65 -10.50
N PRO A 61 -10.79 17.06 -11.52
CA PRO A 61 -12.21 17.31 -11.76
C PRO A 61 -13.04 16.89 -10.56
N ASP A 62 -14.29 17.35 -10.50
CA ASP A 62 -15.16 17.08 -9.37
C ASP A 62 -15.38 15.59 -9.07
N GLU A 63 -15.24 14.75 -10.07
CA GLU A 63 -15.46 13.30 -9.91
C GLU A 63 -14.28 12.57 -9.28
N ILE A 64 -13.12 13.22 -9.16
CA ILE A 64 -11.91 12.59 -8.65
C ILE A 64 -11.48 13.25 -7.35
N LEU A 65 -11.20 12.42 -6.35
CA LEU A 65 -10.70 12.88 -5.06
C LEU A 65 -9.26 12.42 -4.88
N ALA A 66 -8.33 13.38 -4.81
CA ALA A 66 -6.93 13.09 -4.52
C ALA A 66 -6.65 13.49 -3.08
N ILE A 67 -6.19 12.54 -2.25
CA ILE A 67 -6.02 12.76 -0.82
C ILE A 67 -4.73 12.15 -0.29
N ARG A 68 -4.32 12.66 0.88
CA ARG A 68 -3.22 12.09 1.66
C ARG A 68 -3.85 11.31 2.83
N PRO A 69 -3.93 9.98 2.72
CA PRO A 69 -4.63 9.21 3.76
C PRO A 69 -3.89 9.11 5.09
N LEU A 70 -2.57 9.39 5.08
CA LEU A 70 -1.77 9.42 6.30
C LEU A 70 -1.29 10.84 6.56
N LYS A 71 -1.52 11.34 7.77
CA LYS A 71 -1.13 12.69 8.17
C LYS A 71 -0.61 12.69 9.60
N ASP A 72 0.51 13.36 9.81
CA ASP A 72 1.05 13.59 11.16
C ASP A 72 1.22 12.30 11.96
N GLY A 73 1.65 11.23 11.28
CA GLY A 73 1.91 9.94 11.94
C GLY A 73 0.67 9.15 12.28
N VAL A 74 -0.51 9.53 11.74
CA VAL A 74 -1.75 8.79 11.97
C VAL A 74 -2.46 8.52 10.65
N ILE A 75 -3.36 7.54 10.68
CA ILE A 75 -4.20 7.26 9.52
C ILE A 75 -5.41 8.19 9.59
N ALA A 76 -5.47 9.16 8.67
CA ALA A 76 -6.56 10.12 8.60
C ALA A 76 -7.75 9.59 7.82
N ASP A 77 -7.51 8.76 6.81
CA ASP A 77 -8.55 8.11 6.02
C ASP A 77 -8.20 6.65 5.88
N PHE A 78 -8.88 5.83 6.65
CA PHE A 78 -8.56 4.42 6.77
C PHE A 78 -8.88 3.64 5.49
N THR A 79 -10.06 3.86 4.92
CA THR A 79 -10.48 3.18 3.68
C THR A 79 -9.53 3.49 2.54
N ALA A 80 -9.16 4.77 2.40
CA ALA A 80 -8.21 5.18 1.36
C ALA A 80 -6.83 4.54 1.58
N THR A 81 -6.38 4.43 2.83
CA THR A 81 -5.11 3.77 3.16
C THR A 81 -5.13 2.30 2.73
N GLN A 82 -6.23 1.60 3.04
CA GLN A 82 -6.37 0.19 2.65
C GLN A 82 -6.33 0.01 1.13
N LEU A 83 -7.08 0.84 0.41
CA LEU A 83 -7.13 0.77 -1.05
C LEU A 83 -5.76 1.07 -1.67
N MET A 84 -5.09 2.08 -1.16
CA MET A 84 -3.75 2.45 -1.63
C MET A 84 -2.76 1.32 -1.42
N LEU A 85 -2.72 0.78 -0.22
CA LEU A 85 -1.80 -0.29 0.15
C LEU A 85 -2.04 -1.54 -0.68
N LYS A 86 -3.29 -1.95 -0.82
CA LYS A 86 -3.66 -3.11 -1.62
C LYS A 86 -3.20 -2.94 -3.08
N SER A 87 -3.47 -1.77 -3.66
CA SER A 87 -3.08 -1.48 -5.04
C SER A 87 -1.56 -1.55 -5.22
N MET A 88 -0.82 -0.95 -4.31
CA MET A 88 0.65 -0.94 -4.39
C MET A 88 1.25 -2.33 -4.25
N ILE A 89 0.75 -3.12 -3.30
CA ILE A 89 1.23 -4.49 -3.09
C ILE A 89 0.94 -5.35 -4.31
N GLN A 90 -0.26 -5.24 -4.88
CA GLN A 90 -0.60 -6.01 -6.09
C GLN A 90 0.32 -5.69 -7.25
N LYS A 91 0.62 -4.41 -7.46
CA LYS A 91 1.53 -3.99 -8.53
C LYS A 91 2.93 -4.53 -8.33
N ILE A 92 3.43 -4.49 -7.09
CA ILE A 92 4.76 -4.98 -6.76
C ILE A 92 4.83 -6.50 -6.97
N CYS A 93 3.83 -7.23 -6.53
CA CYS A 93 3.79 -8.68 -6.70
C CYS A 93 3.79 -9.08 -8.17
N GLN A 94 3.03 -8.38 -9.00
CA GLN A 94 2.99 -8.64 -10.43
C GLN A 94 4.31 -8.28 -11.11
N ARG A 95 4.83 -7.10 -10.81
CA ARG A 95 6.04 -6.59 -11.47
C ARG A 95 7.27 -7.46 -11.18
N TYR A 96 7.40 -7.92 -9.96
CA TYR A 96 8.57 -8.68 -9.52
C TYR A 96 8.33 -10.18 -9.43
N ASN A 97 7.16 -10.63 -9.89
CA ASN A 97 6.80 -12.04 -9.88
C ASN A 97 7.02 -12.65 -8.48
N ALA A 98 6.53 -11.95 -7.48
CA ALA A 98 6.80 -12.29 -6.09
C ALA A 98 6.01 -13.52 -5.59
N GLY A 99 5.04 -13.99 -6.35
CA GLY A 99 4.19 -15.10 -5.94
C GLY A 99 3.32 -14.72 -4.76
N ARG A 100 3.42 -15.45 -3.67
CA ARG A 100 2.70 -15.16 -2.43
C ARG A 100 3.72 -14.82 -1.34
N PRO A 101 4.13 -13.56 -1.25
CA PRO A 101 5.20 -13.17 -0.33
C PRO A 101 4.74 -13.09 1.12
N ARG A 102 5.70 -13.14 2.02
CA ARG A 102 5.49 -12.70 3.39
C ARG A 102 5.70 -11.20 3.41
N VAL A 103 4.83 -10.48 4.09
CA VAL A 103 4.87 -9.01 4.12
C VAL A 103 4.95 -8.52 5.55
N VAL A 104 5.93 -7.66 5.81
CA VAL A 104 6.07 -6.96 7.08
C VAL A 104 5.65 -5.53 6.85
N VAL A 105 4.68 -5.04 7.63
CA VAL A 105 4.16 -3.69 7.47
C VAL A 105 4.48 -2.87 8.71
N GLY A 106 5.23 -1.78 8.52
CA GLY A 106 5.43 -0.78 9.55
C GLY A 106 4.27 0.20 9.52
N VAL A 107 3.54 0.29 10.63
CA VAL A 107 2.34 1.14 10.73
C VAL A 107 2.58 2.29 11.71
N PRO A 108 1.79 3.38 11.60
CA PRO A 108 1.89 4.48 12.57
C PRO A 108 1.63 3.99 14.00
N SER A 109 2.30 4.59 14.97
CA SER A 109 2.22 4.17 16.36
C SER A 109 0.84 4.35 16.99
N GLY A 110 0.02 5.21 16.45
CA GLY A 110 -1.33 5.46 16.98
C GLY A 110 -2.42 4.57 16.42
N ILE A 111 -2.05 3.54 15.67
CA ILE A 111 -3.04 2.66 15.04
C ILE A 111 -3.77 1.81 16.10
N THR A 112 -5.08 1.62 15.92
CA THR A 112 -5.87 0.75 16.80
C THR A 112 -5.74 -0.70 16.36
N GLU A 113 -6.14 -1.64 17.25
CA GLU A 113 -6.13 -3.06 16.91
C GLU A 113 -7.04 -3.38 15.73
N VAL A 114 -8.19 -2.71 15.64
CA VAL A 114 -9.14 -2.92 14.55
C VAL A 114 -8.52 -2.45 13.23
N GLU A 115 -7.88 -1.28 13.25
CA GLU A 115 -7.20 -0.74 12.07
C GLU A 115 -6.03 -1.62 11.64
N GLU A 116 -5.25 -2.09 12.61
CA GLU A 116 -4.13 -2.99 12.36
C GLU A 116 -4.58 -4.27 11.68
N ARG A 117 -5.66 -4.87 12.19
CA ARG A 117 -6.23 -6.09 11.62
C ARG A 117 -6.73 -5.86 10.19
N ALA A 118 -7.35 -4.73 9.94
CA ALA A 118 -7.86 -4.42 8.61
C ALA A 118 -6.74 -4.13 7.61
N VAL A 119 -5.64 -3.53 8.04
CA VAL A 119 -4.44 -3.39 7.19
C VAL A 119 -3.91 -4.78 6.84
N GLU A 120 -3.83 -5.67 7.82
CA GLU A 120 -3.41 -7.04 7.64
C GLU A 120 -4.26 -7.76 6.60
N GLU A 121 -5.59 -7.66 6.72
CA GLU A 121 -6.52 -8.25 5.75
C GLU A 121 -6.33 -7.68 4.35
N SER A 122 -6.12 -6.38 4.23
CA SER A 122 -5.90 -5.73 2.93
C SER A 122 -4.67 -6.29 2.24
N VAL A 123 -3.60 -6.49 2.98
CA VAL A 123 -2.35 -7.02 2.45
C VAL A 123 -2.52 -8.49 2.06
N MET A 124 -3.26 -9.26 2.85
CA MET A 124 -3.57 -10.65 2.52
C MET A 124 -4.39 -10.74 1.22
N GLN A 125 -5.38 -9.87 1.07
CA GLN A 125 -6.20 -9.82 -0.15
C GLN A 125 -5.38 -9.40 -1.37
N ALA A 126 -4.32 -8.63 -1.17
CA ALA A 126 -3.44 -8.21 -2.25
C ALA A 126 -2.54 -9.34 -2.75
N GLY A 127 -2.49 -10.45 -2.03
CA GLY A 127 -1.75 -11.64 -2.44
C GLY A 127 -0.68 -12.12 -1.47
N ALA A 128 -0.56 -11.53 -0.29
CA ALA A 128 0.42 -11.97 0.68
C ALA A 128 0.06 -13.33 1.26
N LYS A 129 1.10 -14.11 1.55
CA LYS A 129 0.96 -15.40 2.22
C LYS A 129 0.81 -15.20 3.72
N GLU A 130 1.61 -14.30 4.28
CA GLU A 130 1.61 -13.97 5.70
C GLU A 130 1.87 -12.48 5.86
N VAL A 131 1.31 -11.89 6.90
CA VAL A 131 1.50 -10.46 7.21
C VAL A 131 1.92 -10.31 8.66
N TYR A 132 2.87 -9.44 8.88
CA TYR A 132 3.39 -9.16 10.22
C TYR A 132 3.31 -7.68 10.57
#